data_c147703c1d1e717c0230dd5c19d9231f
#
_entry.id   c147703c1d1e717c0230dd5c19d9231f
#
_cell.length_a   1.000
_cell.length_b   1.000
_cell.length_c   1.000
_cell.angle_alpha   90.00
_cell.angle_beta   90.00
_cell.angle_gamma   90.00
#
_symmetry.space_group_name_H-M   'P 1'
#
loop_
_entity.id
_entity.type
_entity.pdbx_description
1 polymer ?
#
loop_
_entity_poly.entity_id
_entity_poly.type
_entity_poly.pdbx_seq_one_letter_code
_entity_poly.pdbx_strand_id
1 'polypeptide(L)'
;PPDRARRLDAVVAAGCLLHTSTTPHGADCTTADDRARGRAEVDLHRIHALTLRQVRAAVEAVAARRDELRAVGVTGQQHGMALQDCDGRPVGPAITWQDRRVLESVPGTSETWLERVIRLAGGIPAFERMGCVPSRGYLGATLFWLQQQGHIPESADVACFVPDTAVTLLTGERACCDPTNGGSSGLLDVVSCQWDWGMIERLGLPSRLFPDVR
;
A
#
# COMPACT_ATOMS: atom_id res chain seq x y z
N PRO A 1 2.36 5.28 -21.96
CA PRO A 1 1.95 3.90 -21.99
C PRO A 1 1.92 3.38 -20.54
N PRO A 2 0.80 2.81 -20.04
CA PRO A 2 0.64 2.41 -18.64
C PRO A 2 1.49 1.21 -18.22
N ASP A 3 2.24 0.59 -19.12
CA ASP A 3 2.87 -0.70 -18.93
C ASP A 3 4.38 -0.64 -18.57
N ARG A 4 4.83 0.47 -17.95
CA ARG A 4 6.24 0.60 -17.53
C ARG A 4 6.53 0.22 -16.09
N ALA A 5 5.52 -0.13 -15.30
CA ALA A 5 5.76 -0.62 -13.96
C ALA A 5 6.41 -2.01 -14.03
N ARG A 6 7.63 -2.11 -13.54
CA ARG A 6 8.46 -3.30 -13.57
C ARG A 6 8.82 -3.71 -12.16
N ARG A 7 9.00 -5.00 -11.97
CA ARG A 7 9.59 -5.54 -10.76
C ARG A 7 11.09 -5.77 -11.03
N LEU A 8 11.92 -5.25 -10.16
CA LEU A 8 13.36 -5.47 -10.15
C LEU A 8 13.70 -6.39 -8.98
N ASP A 9 14.43 -7.45 -9.26
CA ASP A 9 14.99 -8.32 -8.25
C ASP A 9 16.51 -8.37 -8.43
N ALA A 10 17.23 -8.29 -7.33
CA ALA A 10 18.68 -8.30 -7.34
C ALA A 10 19.23 -9.13 -6.17
N VAL A 11 20.33 -9.81 -6.39
CA VAL A 11 21.11 -10.48 -5.33
C VAL A 11 22.46 -9.78 -5.23
N VAL A 12 22.78 -9.32 -4.02
CA VAL A 12 24.00 -8.57 -3.72
C VAL A 12 24.82 -9.29 -2.64
N ALA A 13 26.13 -9.41 -2.83
CA ALA A 13 27.04 -9.89 -1.81
C ALA A 13 28.31 -9.04 -1.79
N ALA A 14 28.72 -8.62 -0.59
CA ALA A 14 29.90 -7.77 -0.39
C ALA A 14 29.95 -6.54 -1.32
N GLY A 15 28.81 -5.91 -1.56
CA GLY A 15 28.68 -4.77 -2.47
C GLY A 15 28.68 -5.11 -3.97
N CYS A 16 28.81 -6.38 -4.34
CA CYS A 16 28.78 -6.82 -5.73
C CYS A 16 27.40 -7.34 -6.11
N LEU A 17 26.89 -6.91 -7.25
CA LEU A 17 25.64 -7.41 -7.84
C LEU A 17 25.92 -8.80 -8.46
N LEU A 18 25.29 -9.83 -7.94
CA LEU A 18 25.45 -11.21 -8.41
C LEU A 18 24.39 -11.59 -9.43
N HIS A 19 23.19 -11.09 -9.27
CA HIS A 19 22.05 -11.34 -10.16
C HIS A 19 21.10 -10.15 -10.17
N THR A 20 20.49 -9.90 -11.30
CA THR A 20 19.38 -8.96 -11.45
C THR A 20 18.41 -9.45 -12.51
N SER A 21 17.14 -9.26 -12.28
CA SER A 21 16.09 -9.48 -13.27
C SER A 21 15.02 -8.40 -13.21
N THR A 22 14.34 -8.19 -14.31
CA THR A 22 13.24 -7.21 -14.39
C THR A 22 12.10 -7.82 -15.20
N THR A 23 10.91 -7.81 -14.62
CA THR A 23 9.70 -8.34 -15.27
C THR A 23 8.57 -7.31 -15.24
N PRO A 24 7.90 -7.03 -16.37
CA PRO A 24 6.66 -6.27 -16.36
C PRO A 24 5.60 -7.01 -15.52
N HIS A 25 4.92 -6.32 -14.61
CA HIS A 25 3.94 -7.01 -13.76
C HIS A 25 2.62 -7.28 -14.48
N GLY A 26 2.20 -6.42 -15.44
CA GLY A 26 0.95 -6.57 -16.19
C GLY A 26 -0.27 -6.79 -15.29
N ALA A 27 -0.26 -6.22 -14.09
CA ALA A 27 -1.27 -6.46 -13.06
C ALA A 27 -2.33 -5.36 -13.00
N ASP A 28 -2.31 -4.40 -13.93
CA ASP A 28 -3.39 -3.41 -14.03
C ASP A 28 -4.70 -4.15 -14.31
N CYS A 29 -5.65 -4.02 -13.40
CA CYS A 29 -6.98 -4.64 -13.49
C CYS A 29 -8.09 -3.60 -13.59
N THR A 30 -7.75 -2.32 -13.75
CA THR A 30 -8.71 -1.23 -13.85
C THR A 30 -9.52 -1.36 -15.15
N THR A 31 -10.84 -1.50 -15.04
CA THR A 31 -11.72 -1.51 -16.22
C THR A 31 -11.70 -0.17 -16.97
N ALA A 32 -12.14 -0.15 -18.23
CA ALA A 32 -12.20 1.09 -19.00
C ALA A 32 -13.12 2.13 -18.34
N ASP A 33 -14.28 1.68 -17.82
CA ASP A 33 -15.25 2.54 -17.14
C ASP A 33 -14.71 3.07 -15.81
N ASP A 34 -14.01 2.24 -15.04
CA ASP A 34 -13.38 2.66 -13.80
C ASP A 34 -12.26 3.66 -14.07
N ARG A 35 -11.47 3.42 -15.10
CA ARG A 35 -10.40 4.35 -15.52
C ARG A 35 -10.99 5.71 -15.94
N ALA A 36 -12.09 5.72 -16.65
CA ALA A 36 -12.80 6.97 -17.01
C ALA A 36 -13.26 7.73 -15.76
N ARG A 37 -13.58 7.03 -14.67
CA ARG A 37 -13.91 7.60 -13.35
C ARG A 37 -12.67 7.93 -12.50
N GLY A 38 -11.47 7.72 -13.04
CA GLY A 38 -10.22 8.01 -12.33
C GLY A 38 -9.78 6.92 -11.34
N ARG A 39 -10.30 5.70 -11.44
CA ARG A 39 -9.81 4.54 -10.67
C ARG A 39 -8.46 4.08 -11.22
N ALA A 40 -7.64 3.53 -10.34
CA ALA A 40 -6.35 2.95 -10.70
C ALA A 40 -6.03 1.79 -9.75
N GLU A 41 -6.24 0.57 -10.21
CA GLU A 41 -6.21 -0.64 -9.40
C GLU A 41 -5.29 -1.70 -10.00
N VAL A 42 -4.68 -2.51 -9.14
CA VAL A 42 -3.82 -3.62 -9.56
C VAL A 42 -4.22 -4.93 -8.86
N ASP A 43 -4.15 -6.01 -9.59
CA ASP A 43 -4.39 -7.37 -9.10
C ASP A 43 -3.21 -7.83 -8.22
N LEU A 44 -3.45 -7.91 -6.91
CA LEU A 44 -2.47 -8.36 -5.93
C LEU A 44 -2.13 -9.85 -6.06
N HIS A 45 -3.07 -10.69 -6.47
CA HIS A 45 -2.77 -12.12 -6.68
C HIS A 45 -1.71 -12.29 -7.78
N ARG A 46 -1.83 -11.51 -8.85
CA ARG A 46 -0.83 -11.48 -9.92
C ARG A 46 0.51 -10.94 -9.43
N ILE A 47 0.51 -9.86 -8.63
CA ILE A 47 1.72 -9.32 -8.03
C ILE A 47 2.40 -10.37 -7.14
N HIS A 48 1.64 -11.06 -6.28
CA HIS A 48 2.13 -12.11 -5.39
C HIS A 48 2.74 -13.29 -6.18
N ALA A 49 2.03 -13.79 -7.21
CA ALA A 49 2.54 -14.86 -8.05
C ALA A 49 3.86 -14.50 -8.74
N LEU A 50 3.96 -13.27 -9.24
CA LEU A 50 5.20 -12.75 -9.83
C LEU A 50 6.30 -12.61 -8.79
N THR A 51 5.99 -12.13 -7.58
CA THR A 51 6.95 -12.03 -6.47
C THR A 51 7.60 -13.37 -6.19
N LEU A 52 6.78 -14.40 -5.93
CA LEU A 52 7.30 -15.73 -5.62
C LEU A 52 8.14 -16.31 -6.77
N ARG A 53 7.70 -16.13 -8.01
CA ARG A 53 8.45 -16.60 -9.18
C ARG A 53 9.81 -15.92 -9.26
N GLN A 54 9.89 -14.62 -9.09
CA GLN A 54 11.14 -13.87 -9.19
C GLN A 54 12.08 -14.16 -8.02
N VAL A 55 11.58 -14.27 -6.80
CA VAL A 55 12.39 -14.66 -5.65
C VAL A 55 12.99 -16.05 -5.85
N ARG A 56 12.19 -17.03 -6.33
CA ARG A 56 12.70 -18.38 -6.65
C ARG A 56 13.78 -18.33 -7.72
N ALA A 57 13.54 -17.63 -8.82
CA ALA A 57 14.52 -17.50 -9.90
C ALA A 57 15.82 -16.82 -9.42
N ALA A 58 15.74 -15.80 -8.57
CA ALA A 58 16.90 -15.14 -8.00
C ALA A 58 17.71 -16.08 -7.08
N VAL A 59 17.05 -16.90 -6.26
CA VAL A 59 17.71 -17.91 -5.42
C VAL A 59 18.37 -19.00 -6.27
N GLU A 60 17.70 -19.46 -7.32
CA GLU A 60 18.26 -20.45 -8.26
C GLU A 60 19.50 -19.92 -9.01
N ALA A 61 19.47 -18.65 -9.42
CA ALA A 61 20.60 -18.02 -10.10
C ALA A 61 21.87 -17.96 -9.25
N VAL A 62 21.74 -18.03 -7.92
CA VAL A 62 22.86 -18.06 -6.96
C VAL A 62 22.92 -19.36 -6.17
N ALA A 63 22.45 -20.46 -6.72
CA ALA A 63 22.28 -21.74 -6.02
C ALA A 63 23.54 -22.22 -5.29
N ALA A 64 24.73 -22.03 -5.88
CA ALA A 64 26.01 -22.39 -5.27
C ALA A 64 26.34 -21.60 -3.99
N ARG A 65 25.63 -20.49 -3.74
CA ARG A 65 25.81 -19.60 -2.58
C ARG A 65 24.54 -19.46 -1.76
N ARG A 66 23.56 -20.35 -1.95
CA ARG A 66 22.26 -20.27 -1.31
C ARG A 66 22.34 -20.14 0.21
N ASP A 67 23.26 -20.86 0.84
CA ASP A 67 23.45 -20.87 2.29
C ASP A 67 24.07 -19.56 2.82
N GLU A 68 24.55 -18.70 1.93
CA GLU A 68 25.03 -17.36 2.27
C GLU A 68 23.92 -16.31 2.30
N LEU A 69 22.71 -16.61 1.81
CA LEU A 69 21.59 -15.68 1.85
C LEU A 69 21.21 -15.38 3.32
N ARG A 70 21.19 -14.12 3.69
CA ARG A 70 20.96 -13.66 5.06
C ARG A 70 19.65 -12.91 5.24
N ALA A 71 19.21 -12.17 4.24
CA ALA A 71 18.03 -11.34 4.32
C ALA A 71 17.42 -11.08 2.93
N VAL A 72 16.16 -10.70 2.93
CA VAL A 72 15.45 -10.18 1.76
C VAL A 72 14.94 -8.78 2.11
N GLY A 73 15.35 -7.79 1.33
CA GLY A 73 14.80 -6.45 1.40
C GLY A 73 13.67 -6.28 0.39
N VAL A 74 12.56 -5.72 0.81
CA VAL A 74 11.42 -5.40 -0.05
C VAL A 74 11.27 -3.90 -0.15
N THR A 75 11.13 -3.39 -1.37
CA THR A 75 10.80 -1.99 -1.62
C THR A 75 9.76 -1.92 -2.75
N GLY A 76 9.03 -0.83 -2.84
CA GLY A 76 8.00 -0.69 -3.86
C GLY A 76 7.49 0.74 -3.98
N GLN A 77 6.33 0.89 -4.62
CA GLN A 77 5.69 2.20 -4.73
C GLN A 77 5.29 2.71 -3.35
N GLN A 78 5.55 3.97 -3.09
CA GLN A 78 4.99 4.70 -1.97
C GLN A 78 3.54 5.09 -2.27
N HIS A 79 2.73 5.28 -1.22
CA HIS A 79 1.28 5.52 -1.31
C HIS A 79 0.49 4.34 -1.88
N GLY A 80 -0.82 4.55 -2.09
CA GLY A 80 -1.75 3.50 -2.39
C GLY A 80 -2.16 2.73 -1.13
N MET A 81 -2.99 1.72 -1.32
CA MET A 81 -3.39 0.81 -0.25
C MET A 81 -3.77 -0.56 -0.77
N ALA A 82 -3.66 -1.53 0.09
CA ALA A 82 -4.11 -2.89 -0.07
C ALA A 82 -4.88 -3.34 1.17
N LEU A 83 -5.78 -4.29 1.01
CA LEU A 83 -6.43 -4.98 2.11
C LEU A 83 -6.02 -6.45 2.10
N GLN A 84 -5.77 -7.01 3.28
CA GLN A 84 -5.54 -8.45 3.47
C GLN A 84 -6.46 -8.99 4.56
N ASP A 85 -6.79 -10.28 4.47
CA ASP A 85 -7.48 -11.03 5.52
C ASP A 85 -6.50 -11.49 6.62
N CYS A 86 -7.02 -12.16 7.63
CA CYS A 86 -6.22 -12.69 8.74
C CYS A 86 -5.20 -13.77 8.34
N ASP A 87 -5.36 -14.39 7.16
CA ASP A 87 -4.39 -15.33 6.58
C ASP A 87 -3.35 -14.63 5.69
N GLY A 88 -3.39 -13.30 5.57
CA GLY A 88 -2.50 -12.51 4.72
C GLY A 88 -2.85 -12.58 3.22
N ARG A 89 -4.05 -13.07 2.87
CA ARG A 89 -4.50 -13.11 1.48
C ARG A 89 -5.05 -11.76 1.06
N PRO A 90 -4.79 -11.32 -0.19
CA PRO A 90 -5.41 -10.11 -0.70
C PRO A 90 -6.94 -10.15 -0.68
N VAL A 91 -7.54 -9.06 -0.21
CA VAL A 91 -8.98 -8.85 -0.22
C VAL A 91 -9.30 -7.74 -1.22
N GLY A 92 -9.56 -8.14 -2.46
CA GLY A 92 -9.75 -7.22 -3.58
C GLY A 92 -8.43 -6.70 -4.19
N PRO A 93 -8.52 -5.77 -5.14
CA PRO A 93 -7.35 -5.16 -5.78
C PRO A 93 -6.65 -4.17 -4.84
N ALA A 94 -5.36 -3.92 -5.07
CA ALA A 94 -4.72 -2.77 -4.47
C ALA A 94 -5.10 -1.50 -5.24
N ILE A 95 -5.39 -0.44 -4.49
CA ILE A 95 -5.69 0.89 -5.01
C ILE A 95 -4.38 1.66 -5.06
N THR A 96 -3.98 2.12 -6.25
CA THR A 96 -2.67 2.73 -6.43
C THR A 96 -2.68 4.23 -6.09
N TRP A 97 -1.50 4.83 -5.98
CA TRP A 97 -1.33 6.27 -5.76
C TRP A 97 -1.92 7.16 -6.87
N GLN A 98 -2.21 6.59 -8.04
CA GLN A 98 -2.81 7.30 -9.18
C GLN A 98 -4.32 7.43 -9.06
N ASP A 99 -4.94 6.66 -8.17
CA ASP A 99 -6.38 6.63 -7.98
C ASP A 99 -6.92 7.99 -7.51
N ARG A 100 -8.07 8.38 -8.05
CA ARG A 100 -8.67 9.70 -7.85
C ARG A 100 -10.01 9.65 -7.13
N ARG A 101 -10.45 8.49 -6.59
CA ARG A 101 -11.77 8.34 -5.94
C ARG A 101 -12.04 9.37 -4.83
N VAL A 102 -11.02 9.77 -4.09
CA VAL A 102 -11.14 10.77 -3.02
C VAL A 102 -11.38 12.20 -3.53
N LEU A 103 -11.20 12.45 -4.83
CA LEU A 103 -11.51 13.72 -5.47
C LEU A 103 -12.96 13.80 -5.97
N GLU A 104 -13.75 12.75 -5.82
CA GLU A 104 -15.18 12.79 -6.10
C GLU A 104 -15.88 13.68 -5.09
N SER A 105 -16.93 14.37 -5.53
CA SER A 105 -17.77 15.18 -4.64
C SER A 105 -18.55 14.30 -3.68
N VAL A 106 -18.65 14.73 -2.45
CA VAL A 106 -19.53 14.10 -1.48
C VAL A 106 -20.98 14.37 -1.88
N PRO A 107 -21.85 13.35 -1.92
CA PRO A 107 -23.22 13.52 -2.33
C PRO A 107 -23.95 14.68 -1.64
N GLY A 108 -24.60 15.53 -2.45
CA GLY A 108 -25.34 16.71 -1.96
C GLY A 108 -24.46 17.90 -1.56
N THR A 109 -23.16 17.89 -1.84
CA THR A 109 -22.24 19.00 -1.51
C THR A 109 -21.29 19.31 -2.67
N SER A 110 -20.59 20.46 -2.58
CA SER A 110 -19.47 20.79 -3.46
C SER A 110 -18.11 20.32 -2.91
N GLU A 111 -18.09 19.79 -1.68
CA GLU A 111 -16.89 19.30 -1.02
C GLU A 111 -16.45 17.95 -1.61
N THR A 112 -15.17 17.77 -1.86
CA THR A 112 -14.62 16.45 -2.21
C THR A 112 -14.41 15.59 -0.96
N TRP A 113 -14.29 14.28 -1.12
CA TRP A 113 -13.96 13.39 -0.02
C TRP A 113 -12.60 13.73 0.62
N LEU A 114 -11.62 14.17 -0.17
CA LEU A 114 -10.32 14.61 0.35
C LEU A 114 -10.44 15.88 1.21
N GLU A 115 -11.20 16.88 0.76
CA GLU A 115 -11.47 18.09 1.54
C GLU A 115 -12.20 17.76 2.84
N ARG A 116 -13.12 16.80 2.79
CA ARG A 116 -13.82 16.30 3.98
C ARG A 116 -12.87 15.66 4.98
N VAL A 117 -11.95 14.82 4.54
CA VAL A 117 -10.88 14.25 5.40
C VAL A 117 -10.10 15.36 6.07
N ILE A 118 -9.61 16.33 5.30
CA ILE A 118 -8.82 17.45 5.83
C ILE A 118 -9.63 18.26 6.86
N ARG A 119 -10.87 18.56 6.55
CA ARG A 119 -11.75 19.32 7.48
C ARG A 119 -12.05 18.54 8.77
N LEU A 120 -12.39 17.27 8.68
CA LEU A 120 -12.67 16.41 9.86
C LEU A 120 -11.43 16.20 10.72
N ALA A 121 -10.26 16.13 10.11
CA ALA A 121 -8.98 16.05 10.82
C ALA A 121 -8.68 17.31 11.65
N GLY A 122 -9.28 18.45 11.32
CA GLY A 122 -9.04 19.75 11.98
C GLY A 122 -8.31 20.76 11.09
N GLY A 123 -8.31 20.53 9.77
CA GLY A 123 -7.66 21.37 8.77
C GLY A 123 -6.21 20.99 8.50
N ILE A 124 -5.55 21.72 7.62
CA ILE A 124 -4.16 21.48 7.21
C ILE A 124 -3.19 21.42 8.41
N PRO A 125 -3.29 22.30 9.43
CA PRO A 125 -2.36 22.25 10.58
C PRO A 125 -2.37 20.92 11.35
N ALA A 126 -3.47 20.16 11.31
CA ALA A 126 -3.55 18.87 11.99
C ALA A 126 -2.58 17.81 11.38
N PHE A 127 -2.09 18.05 10.17
CA PHE A 127 -1.16 17.15 9.48
C PHE A 127 0.32 17.53 9.66
N GLU A 128 0.62 18.56 10.44
CA GLU A 128 2.00 19.02 10.64
C GLU A 128 2.90 17.89 11.18
N ARG A 129 2.40 17.12 12.16
CA ARG A 129 3.12 15.96 12.71
C ARG A 129 3.17 14.74 11.80
N MET A 130 2.34 14.69 10.78
CA MET A 130 2.34 13.62 9.76
C MET A 130 3.42 13.83 8.71
N GLY A 131 4.06 15.01 8.68
CA GLY A 131 5.05 15.38 7.69
C GLY A 131 4.49 15.54 6.27
N CYS A 132 3.19 15.35 6.08
CA CYS A 132 2.51 15.51 4.79
C CYS A 132 1.03 15.82 4.97
N VAL A 133 0.46 16.58 4.04
CA VAL A 133 -1.00 16.72 3.90
C VAL A 133 -1.50 15.59 2.98
N PRO A 134 -2.57 14.88 3.35
CA PRO A 134 -3.07 13.78 2.52
C PRO A 134 -3.45 14.26 1.12
N SER A 135 -3.27 13.39 0.16
CA SER A 135 -3.58 13.62 -1.25
C SER A 135 -4.31 12.39 -1.82
N ARG A 136 -4.63 12.47 -3.12
CA ARG A 136 -5.19 11.31 -3.83
C ARG A 136 -4.25 10.11 -3.72
N GLY A 137 -4.82 8.92 -3.61
CA GLY A 137 -4.08 7.67 -3.53
C GLY A 137 -3.32 7.47 -2.20
N TYR A 138 -3.46 8.35 -1.20
CA TYR A 138 -2.93 8.12 0.14
C TYR A 138 -3.81 7.13 0.90
N LEU A 139 -3.19 6.23 1.66
CA LEU A 139 -3.89 5.17 2.38
C LEU A 139 -5.02 5.73 3.26
N GLY A 140 -4.74 6.72 4.09
CA GLY A 140 -5.72 7.26 5.03
C GLY A 140 -6.96 7.84 4.34
N ALA A 141 -6.76 8.66 3.30
CA ALA A 141 -7.86 9.25 2.54
C ALA A 141 -8.66 8.19 1.76
N THR A 142 -7.96 7.21 1.18
CA THR A 142 -8.59 6.12 0.42
C THR A 142 -9.40 5.21 1.34
N LEU A 143 -8.86 4.85 2.51
CA LEU A 143 -9.55 4.05 3.52
C LEU A 143 -10.79 4.77 4.05
N PHE A 144 -10.69 6.10 4.26
CA PHE A 144 -11.84 6.92 4.63
C PHE A 144 -12.95 6.84 3.56
N TRP A 145 -12.59 7.00 2.29
CA TRP A 145 -13.55 6.86 1.19
C TRP A 145 -14.23 5.49 1.20
N LEU A 146 -13.45 4.41 1.31
CA LEU A 146 -14.00 3.04 1.37
C LEU A 146 -14.95 2.86 2.55
N GLN A 147 -14.60 3.37 3.73
CA GLN A 147 -15.44 3.34 4.92
C GLN A 147 -16.77 4.06 4.69
N GLN A 148 -16.72 5.28 4.13
CA GLN A 148 -17.92 6.07 3.88
C GLN A 148 -18.85 5.47 2.82
N GLN A 149 -18.29 4.67 1.90
CA GLN A 149 -19.07 3.96 0.87
C GLN A 149 -19.53 2.57 1.31
N GLY A 150 -19.16 2.10 2.50
CA GLY A 150 -19.42 0.73 2.94
C GLY A 150 -18.68 -0.33 2.10
N HIS A 151 -17.54 0.03 1.54
CA HIS A 151 -16.75 -0.82 0.64
C HIS A 151 -15.56 -1.51 1.32
N ILE A 152 -15.45 -1.44 2.65
CA ILE A 152 -14.47 -2.25 3.38
C ILE A 152 -15.07 -3.64 3.57
N PRO A 153 -14.50 -4.70 2.97
CA PRO A 153 -14.99 -6.05 3.16
C PRO A 153 -14.90 -6.51 4.61
N GLU A 154 -15.87 -7.28 5.08
CA GLU A 154 -15.86 -7.82 6.46
C GLU A 154 -14.64 -8.70 6.73
N SER A 155 -14.15 -9.41 5.71
CA SER A 155 -12.97 -10.27 5.80
C SER A 155 -11.65 -9.48 5.90
N ALA A 156 -11.65 -8.16 5.68
CA ALA A 156 -10.45 -7.36 5.78
C ALA A 156 -9.97 -7.27 7.24
N ASP A 157 -8.73 -7.71 7.49
CA ASP A 157 -8.06 -7.68 8.79
C ASP A 157 -7.05 -6.55 8.89
N VAL A 158 -6.40 -6.19 7.78
CA VAL A 158 -5.39 -5.14 7.75
C VAL A 158 -5.44 -4.31 6.47
N ALA A 159 -5.26 -2.99 6.61
CA ALA A 159 -4.98 -2.07 5.52
C ALA A 159 -3.48 -1.74 5.52
N CYS A 160 -2.81 -1.99 4.42
CA CYS A 160 -1.36 -1.91 4.31
C CYS A 160 -0.94 -1.39 2.92
N PHE A 161 0.34 -1.29 2.68
CA PHE A 161 0.88 -0.90 1.38
C PHE A 161 1.25 -2.13 0.53
N VAL A 162 1.39 -1.96 -0.77
CA VAL A 162 1.74 -3.07 -1.68
C VAL A 162 3.06 -3.76 -1.27
N PRO A 163 4.13 -3.05 -0.87
CA PRO A 163 5.34 -3.71 -0.35
C PRO A 163 5.08 -4.58 0.88
N ASP A 164 4.21 -4.13 1.81
CA ASP A 164 3.90 -4.86 3.03
C ASP A 164 3.23 -6.21 2.70
N THR A 165 2.37 -6.24 1.66
CA THR A 165 1.76 -7.50 1.22
C THR A 165 2.79 -8.50 0.71
N ALA A 166 3.88 -8.02 0.12
CA ALA A 166 4.98 -8.89 -0.32
C ALA A 166 5.79 -9.43 0.86
N VAL A 167 5.96 -8.65 1.92
CA VAL A 167 6.57 -9.11 3.17
C VAL A 167 5.70 -10.19 3.81
N THR A 168 4.39 -9.95 3.97
CA THR A 168 3.43 -10.96 4.43
C THR A 168 3.52 -12.26 3.62
N LEU A 169 3.54 -12.15 2.28
CA LEU A 169 3.65 -13.30 1.39
C LEU A 169 4.91 -14.13 1.63
N LEU A 170 6.03 -13.48 1.96
CA LEU A 170 7.33 -14.15 2.15
C LEU A 170 7.53 -14.70 3.55
N THR A 171 6.91 -14.08 4.56
CA THR A 171 7.08 -14.46 5.98
C THR A 171 5.93 -15.29 6.54
N GLY A 172 4.72 -15.14 5.98
CA GLY A 172 3.50 -15.70 6.54
C GLY A 172 2.97 -14.94 7.76
N GLU A 173 3.59 -13.83 8.13
CA GLU A 173 3.16 -12.99 9.26
C GLU A 173 2.13 -11.95 8.81
N ARG A 174 1.33 -11.44 9.75
CA ARG A 174 0.44 -10.30 9.51
C ARG A 174 1.24 -9.12 9.01
N ALA A 175 0.70 -8.35 8.07
CA ALA A 175 1.37 -7.17 7.54
C ALA A 175 1.79 -6.22 8.67
N CYS A 176 3.00 -5.73 8.58
CA CYS A 176 3.51 -4.60 9.35
C CYS A 176 3.86 -3.46 8.40
N CYS A 177 3.92 -2.25 8.92
CA CYS A 177 4.21 -1.05 8.14
C CYS A 177 5.56 -0.48 8.57
N ASP A 178 6.41 -0.13 7.62
CA ASP A 178 7.60 0.66 7.93
C ASP A 178 7.24 2.16 8.10
N PRO A 179 8.02 2.93 8.90
CA PRO A 179 7.71 4.34 9.17
C PRO A 179 7.68 5.21 7.91
N THR A 180 8.42 4.87 6.84
CA THR A 180 8.45 5.64 5.58
C THR A 180 7.12 5.52 4.85
N ASN A 181 6.61 4.29 4.71
CA ASN A 181 5.29 4.05 4.13
C ASN A 181 4.19 4.59 5.05
N GLY A 182 4.26 4.32 6.35
CA GLY A 182 3.32 4.84 7.34
C GLY A 182 3.20 6.37 7.30
N GLY A 183 4.30 7.09 7.24
CA GLY A 183 4.34 8.55 7.09
C GLY A 183 3.62 9.03 5.83
N SER A 184 3.64 8.23 4.75
CA SER A 184 2.92 8.56 3.52
C SER A 184 1.41 8.29 3.58
N SER A 185 0.89 7.78 4.69
CA SER A 185 -0.55 7.55 4.87
C SER A 185 -1.35 8.82 5.15
N GLY A 186 -0.69 9.84 5.72
CA GLY A 186 -1.33 11.00 6.34
C GLY A 186 -1.94 10.73 7.72
N LEU A 187 -1.60 9.60 8.36
CA LEU A 187 -2.16 9.18 9.65
C LEU A 187 -1.09 8.72 10.66
N LEU A 188 0.18 8.68 10.27
CA LEU A 188 1.27 8.32 11.15
C LEU A 188 2.02 9.58 11.58
N ASP A 189 2.21 9.77 12.88
CA ASP A 189 3.12 10.78 13.42
C ASP A 189 4.57 10.36 13.13
N VAL A 190 5.23 11.09 12.24
CA VAL A 190 6.59 10.74 11.79
C VAL A 190 7.66 11.00 12.85
N VAL A 191 7.34 11.76 13.90
CA VAL A 191 8.28 12.04 15.01
C VAL A 191 8.30 10.87 16.00
N SER A 192 7.12 10.36 16.36
CA SER A 192 7.00 9.21 17.28
C SER A 192 7.02 7.87 16.55
N CYS A 193 6.89 7.85 15.22
CA CYS A 193 6.70 6.64 14.41
C CYS A 193 5.49 5.80 14.87
N GLN A 194 4.41 6.46 15.30
CA GLN A 194 3.19 5.81 15.76
C GLN A 194 1.97 6.33 15.00
N TRP A 195 0.94 5.49 14.85
CA TRP A 195 -0.35 5.95 14.32
C TRP A 195 -0.95 7.02 15.23
N ASP A 196 -1.49 8.10 14.64
CA ASP A 196 -2.29 9.10 15.38
C ASP A 196 -3.69 8.53 15.61
N TRP A 197 -3.85 7.81 16.72
CA TRP A 197 -5.12 7.19 17.09
C TRP A 197 -6.24 8.21 17.28
N GLY A 198 -5.91 9.43 17.74
CA GLY A 198 -6.89 10.50 17.88
C GLY A 198 -7.42 10.99 16.53
N MET A 199 -6.58 11.05 15.50
CA MET A 199 -7.01 11.37 14.15
C MET A 199 -7.79 10.22 13.52
N ILE A 200 -7.33 8.98 13.68
CA ILE A 200 -8.01 7.77 13.21
C ILE A 200 -9.43 7.71 13.76
N GLU A 201 -9.60 7.95 15.07
CA GLU A 201 -10.91 8.00 15.72
C GLU A 201 -11.79 9.14 15.19
N ARG A 202 -11.25 10.37 15.06
CA ARG A 202 -12.00 11.52 14.50
C ARG A 202 -12.51 11.26 13.09
N LEU A 203 -11.75 10.53 12.29
CA LEU A 203 -12.14 10.14 10.93
C LEU A 203 -13.07 8.92 10.92
N GLY A 204 -13.36 8.31 12.07
CA GLY A 204 -14.20 7.11 12.17
C GLY A 204 -13.59 5.88 11.50
N LEU A 205 -12.27 5.83 11.35
CA LEU A 205 -11.59 4.71 10.72
C LEU A 205 -11.49 3.51 11.67
N PRO A 206 -11.66 2.28 11.17
CA PRO A 206 -11.61 1.09 12.03
C PRO A 206 -10.17 0.80 12.48
N SER A 207 -9.88 1.04 13.76
CA SER A 207 -8.55 0.90 14.35
C SER A 207 -7.93 -0.49 14.13
N ARG A 208 -8.74 -1.54 14.05
CA ARG A 208 -8.30 -2.93 13.80
C ARG A 208 -7.54 -3.11 12.48
N LEU A 209 -7.79 -2.23 11.50
CA LEU A 209 -7.16 -2.32 10.18
C LEU A 209 -5.74 -1.75 10.14
N PHE A 210 -5.30 -1.05 11.16
CA PHE A 210 -3.96 -0.48 11.16
C PHE A 210 -2.92 -1.52 11.60
N PRO A 211 -1.86 -1.73 10.79
CA PRO A 211 -0.79 -2.66 11.13
C PRO A 211 0.13 -2.11 12.22
N ASP A 212 0.91 -2.99 12.84
CA ASP A 212 2.04 -2.55 13.67
C ASP A 212 3.05 -1.79 12.82
N VAL A 213 3.67 -0.76 13.41
CA VAL A 213 4.78 -0.02 12.80
C VAL A 213 6.10 -0.62 13.29
N ARG A 214 6.99 -0.99 12.39
CA ARG A 214 8.27 -1.64 12.69
C ARG A 214 9.42 -1.04 11.90
#